data_ddc209d75dd5c1dba7d604102ba8d011
#
_entry.id   ddc209d75dd5c1dba7d604102ba8d011
#
_cell.length_a   1.000
_cell.length_b   1.000
_cell.length_c   1.000
_cell.angle_alpha   90.00
_cell.angle_beta   90.00
_cell.angle_gamma   90.00
#
_symmetry.space_group_name_H-M   'P 1'
#
loop_
_entity.id
_entity.type
_entity.pdbx_description
1 polymer ?
#
loop_
_entity_poly.entity_id
_entity_poly.type
_entity_poly.pdbx_seq_one_letter_code
_entity_poly.pdbx_strand_id
1 'polypeptide(L)'
;MTITRRDMLNAGALGASLFAMGRFHVSEAATAGGTDRYAGIYPALDRFVEQFMRDMNSPGMTLVIADRDAVQRVVTYGFGDLEARRPVAEEELFQIGSISKSFVALALLQLRDEGKLDLDRPIAEYLPWLRIKSAFAPITTHHLLTHSAGVSAGWDTFPSDPDVGHLAAYAPGEHFHYNNMLYEVLGYLAWTLDGRELPEVLRERILRPLRMSHSEPVIKFDVREKMARNYAPFLGDRPYPRNGRLCEAPALILTSGAGCVASTARDMGAYVRMIANQGKSPEGRLISEDAFGLFSKPHISAEDFGPGAHYGYGIAVDTLDGNRLLRHTGGMVSFMSSMMVDIDEGVGGFASVNAQQNYRPNAVVKYAIQLMRAQRKGTSLPSMPDADDAASVKNAADYAGVFAGSDRSLEIQADDDRLFVMHDGARVPLERLSKQDRFIARHHALDRFAFVFGRKDSEAPDSAIVEVSWGGDWYRNTTYDGPIEFNYPKAWNSYVGHYRNENPWFGSLRIVINKGRLMIDGTMPLETDGDLFRLRDSPRNTDWIRFGAIVNGRCMQLKLSGGDLWRVAAA
;
A
#
# COMPACT_ATOMS: atom_id res chain seq x y z
N MET A 1 -27.92 -21.52 16.52
CA MET A 1 -27.12 -21.19 17.69
C MET A 1 -27.14 -19.67 17.80
N THR A 2 -27.84 -19.12 18.77
CA THR A 2 -28.06 -17.67 18.87
C THR A 2 -26.89 -17.09 19.66
N ILE A 3 -26.03 -16.35 18.98
CA ILE A 3 -24.91 -15.66 19.63
C ILE A 3 -25.48 -14.52 20.47
N THR A 4 -25.23 -14.52 21.77
CA THR A 4 -25.75 -13.51 22.68
C THR A 4 -24.83 -12.28 22.74
N ARG A 5 -25.38 -11.12 23.10
CA ARG A 5 -24.63 -9.87 23.29
C ARG A 5 -23.45 -10.03 24.29
N ARG A 6 -23.57 -11.00 25.21
CA ARG A 6 -22.53 -11.34 26.19
C ARG A 6 -21.37 -12.11 25.60
N ASP A 7 -21.64 -12.93 24.56
CA ASP A 7 -20.60 -13.68 23.83
C ASP A 7 -19.76 -12.74 22.96
N MET A 8 -20.39 -11.67 22.42
CA MET A 8 -19.68 -10.62 21.68
C MET A 8 -18.81 -9.72 22.59
N LEU A 9 -19.23 -9.49 23.84
CA LEU A 9 -18.44 -8.68 24.79
C LEU A 9 -17.25 -9.44 25.37
N ASN A 10 -17.38 -10.76 25.57
CA ASN A 10 -16.26 -11.61 26.01
C ASN A 10 -15.20 -11.84 24.91
N ALA A 11 -15.56 -11.76 23.64
CA ALA A 11 -14.60 -11.77 22.53
C ALA A 11 -13.76 -10.48 22.44
N GLY A 12 -14.22 -9.36 23.01
CA GLY A 12 -13.50 -8.09 23.04
C GLY A 12 -12.30 -8.04 23.99
N ALA A 13 -12.20 -8.96 24.95
CA ALA A 13 -11.08 -9.03 25.90
C ALA A 13 -9.85 -9.78 25.37
N LEU A 14 -9.97 -10.50 24.24
CA LEU A 14 -8.87 -11.25 23.66
C LEU A 14 -7.88 -10.41 22.86
N GLY A 15 -8.26 -9.23 22.39
CA GLY A 15 -7.39 -8.35 21.59
C GLY A 15 -6.28 -7.64 22.38
N ALA A 16 -6.52 -7.30 23.66
CA ALA A 16 -5.56 -6.58 24.49
C ALA A 16 -4.57 -7.48 25.25
N SER A 17 -4.82 -8.80 25.32
CA SER A 17 -4.01 -9.73 26.10
C SER A 17 -3.02 -10.57 25.27
N LEU A 18 -3.03 -10.47 23.94
CA LEU A 18 -2.17 -11.26 23.06
C LEU A 18 -0.69 -10.85 23.12
N PHE A 19 -0.38 -9.62 23.51
CA PHE A 19 1.00 -9.12 23.61
C PHE A 19 1.61 -9.22 25.03
N ALA A 20 0.82 -9.57 26.05
CA ALA A 20 1.28 -9.57 27.44
C ALA A 20 2.07 -10.83 27.86
N MET A 21 2.06 -11.90 27.08
CA MET A 21 2.79 -13.13 27.42
C MET A 21 3.26 -13.86 26.16
N GLY A 22 4.53 -13.74 25.86
CA GLY A 22 5.21 -14.68 24.99
C GLY A 22 6.26 -14.05 24.12
N ARG A 23 7.46 -14.58 24.18
CA ARG A 23 8.46 -14.37 23.12
C ARG A 23 7.79 -14.74 21.79
N PHE A 24 7.94 -13.88 20.79
CA PHE A 24 7.55 -14.24 19.43
C PHE A 24 8.21 -15.57 19.06
N HIS A 25 7.45 -16.47 18.46
CA HIS A 25 8.03 -17.68 17.93
C HIS A 25 8.92 -17.28 16.76
N VAL A 26 10.22 -17.57 16.87
CA VAL A 26 11.21 -17.36 15.80
C VAL A 26 11.59 -18.73 15.29
N SER A 27 11.34 -18.98 14.02
CA SER A 27 11.82 -20.18 13.34
C SER A 27 12.83 -19.76 12.29
N GLU A 28 13.98 -20.42 12.27
CA GLU A 28 15.08 -20.12 11.38
C GLU A 28 15.49 -21.39 10.62
N ALA A 29 15.56 -21.29 9.30
CA ALA A 29 16.07 -22.36 8.49
C ALA A 29 17.59 -22.40 8.53
N ALA A 30 18.16 -23.58 8.68
CA ALA A 30 19.60 -23.77 8.62
C ALA A 30 20.17 -23.33 7.27
N THR A 31 21.15 -22.43 7.29
CA THR A 31 21.95 -22.09 6.12
C THR A 31 22.86 -23.27 5.76
N ALA A 32 22.89 -23.65 4.50
CA ALA A 32 23.74 -24.74 4.02
C ALA A 32 25.24 -24.34 4.16
N GLY A 33 25.92 -24.94 5.11
CA GLY A 33 27.38 -25.15 5.26
C GLY A 33 28.30 -23.98 4.93
N GLY A 34 28.59 -23.13 5.92
CA GLY A 34 29.65 -22.12 5.91
C GLY A 34 29.59 -21.29 7.19
N THR A 35 30.69 -20.61 7.57
CA THR A 35 30.64 -19.61 8.64
C THR A 35 29.65 -18.51 8.24
N ASP A 36 28.57 -18.39 8.99
CA ASP A 36 27.52 -17.40 8.73
C ASP A 36 28.10 -15.98 8.91
N ARG A 37 28.38 -15.33 7.79
CA ARG A 37 29.00 -13.99 7.73
C ARG A 37 28.22 -12.94 8.51
N TYR A 38 26.91 -13.13 8.64
CA TYR A 38 25.99 -12.16 9.22
C TYR A 38 25.46 -12.56 10.60
N ALA A 39 25.92 -13.65 11.20
CA ALA A 39 25.45 -14.09 12.52
C ALA A 39 25.50 -12.98 13.60
N GLY A 40 26.48 -12.08 13.51
CA GLY A 40 26.65 -10.98 14.45
C GLY A 40 25.53 -9.92 14.43
N ILE A 41 24.78 -9.81 13.33
CA ILE A 41 23.71 -8.81 13.23
C ILE A 41 22.33 -9.36 13.61
N TYR A 42 22.14 -10.68 13.65
CA TYR A 42 20.82 -11.28 13.87
C TYR A 42 20.14 -10.85 15.17
N PRO A 43 20.84 -10.78 16.32
CA PRO A 43 20.21 -10.33 17.56
C PRO A 43 19.69 -8.88 17.50
N ALA A 44 20.35 -8.00 16.73
CA ALA A 44 19.90 -6.62 16.55
C ALA A 44 18.68 -6.57 15.63
N LEU A 45 18.71 -7.33 14.53
CA LEU A 45 17.61 -7.42 13.58
C LEU A 45 16.36 -8.01 14.24
N ASP A 46 16.48 -9.12 14.99
CA ASP A 46 15.35 -9.77 15.66
C ASP A 46 14.69 -8.86 16.69
N ARG A 47 15.47 -8.16 17.51
CA ARG A 47 14.91 -7.18 18.45
C ARG A 47 14.12 -6.10 17.76
N PHE A 48 14.62 -5.61 16.62
CA PHE A 48 13.88 -4.59 15.87
C PHE A 48 12.61 -5.15 15.23
N VAL A 49 12.66 -6.35 14.65
CA VAL A 49 11.46 -7.00 14.08
C VAL A 49 10.39 -7.21 15.13
N GLU A 50 10.76 -7.71 16.32
CA GLU A 50 9.83 -7.89 17.43
C GLU A 50 9.20 -6.56 17.88
N GLN A 51 10.01 -5.49 17.98
CA GLN A 51 9.48 -4.17 18.30
C GLN A 51 8.52 -3.69 17.20
N PHE A 52 8.94 -3.75 15.93
CA PHE A 52 8.11 -3.37 14.78
C PHE A 52 6.76 -4.11 14.78
N MET A 53 6.77 -5.41 15.00
CA MET A 53 5.53 -6.20 15.04
C MET A 53 4.60 -5.80 16.18
N ARG A 54 5.15 -5.44 17.35
CA ARG A 54 4.36 -4.91 18.47
C ARG A 54 3.77 -3.55 18.12
N ASP A 55 4.60 -2.62 17.67
CA ASP A 55 4.20 -1.25 17.35
C ASP A 55 3.13 -1.22 16.25
N MET A 56 3.21 -2.17 15.33
CA MET A 56 2.33 -2.27 14.17
C MET A 56 1.18 -3.29 14.35
N ASN A 57 1.08 -3.97 15.49
CA ASN A 57 0.09 -5.02 15.73
C ASN A 57 0.07 -6.10 14.62
N SER A 58 1.26 -6.48 14.13
CA SER A 58 1.41 -7.45 13.05
C SER A 58 1.36 -8.87 13.62
N PRO A 59 0.42 -9.73 13.18
CA PRO A 59 0.29 -11.09 13.72
C PRO A 59 1.47 -11.98 13.39
N GLY A 60 1.91 -11.95 12.13
CA GLY A 60 3.00 -12.77 11.62
C GLY A 60 3.80 -12.06 10.54
N MET A 61 5.06 -12.45 10.42
CA MET A 61 5.98 -11.93 9.40
C MET A 61 6.89 -13.03 8.88
N THR A 62 7.21 -12.96 7.60
CA THR A 62 8.30 -13.69 6.97
C THR A 62 9.37 -12.70 6.51
N LEU A 63 10.65 -13.05 6.69
CA LEU A 63 11.80 -12.21 6.34
C LEU A 63 12.91 -13.03 5.70
N VAL A 64 13.53 -12.49 4.67
CA VAL A 64 14.78 -13.01 4.10
C VAL A 64 15.76 -11.87 3.90
N ILE A 65 17.03 -12.15 4.16
CA ILE A 65 18.16 -11.32 3.75
C ILE A 65 19.08 -12.15 2.84
N ALA A 66 19.63 -11.51 1.84
CA ALA A 66 20.51 -12.15 0.85
C ALA A 66 21.58 -11.18 0.36
N ASP A 67 22.70 -11.73 -0.10
CA ASP A 67 23.70 -10.99 -0.84
C ASP A 67 23.94 -11.63 -2.22
N ARG A 68 24.99 -11.18 -2.93
CA ARG A 68 25.32 -11.75 -4.25
C ARG A 68 25.61 -13.24 -4.19
N ASP A 69 26.20 -13.71 -3.09
CA ASP A 69 26.72 -15.07 -2.96
C ASP A 69 25.62 -16.08 -2.59
N ALA A 70 24.76 -15.71 -1.61
CA ALA A 70 23.78 -16.63 -1.05
C ALA A 70 22.54 -15.92 -0.46
N VAL A 71 21.48 -16.70 -0.25
CA VAL A 71 20.45 -16.40 0.75
C VAL A 71 21.11 -16.60 2.12
N GLN A 72 21.23 -15.54 2.90
CA GLN A 72 21.99 -15.53 4.15
C GLN A 72 21.14 -15.97 5.35
N ARG A 73 19.88 -15.57 5.38
CA ARG A 73 18.95 -15.96 6.43
C ARG A 73 17.51 -15.96 5.92
N VAL A 74 16.76 -16.99 6.29
CA VAL A 74 15.30 -17.05 6.17
C VAL A 74 14.74 -17.22 7.57
N VAL A 75 13.81 -16.37 7.98
CA VAL A 75 13.28 -16.38 9.33
C VAL A 75 11.80 -15.99 9.33
N THR A 76 11.01 -16.60 10.21
CA THR A 76 9.60 -16.31 10.41
C THR A 76 9.34 -15.89 11.86
N TYR A 77 8.37 -15.01 12.05
CA TYR A 77 8.01 -14.46 13.36
C TYR A 77 6.50 -14.50 13.55
N GLY A 78 6.07 -14.69 14.80
CA GLY A 78 4.66 -14.62 15.17
C GLY A 78 3.82 -15.76 14.62
N PHE A 79 2.58 -15.47 14.25
CA PHE A 79 1.55 -16.46 13.97
C PHE A 79 1.08 -16.42 12.50
N GLY A 80 1.11 -17.58 11.87
CA GLY A 80 0.45 -17.85 10.59
C GLY A 80 -1.07 -18.11 10.77
N ASP A 81 -1.48 -18.43 11.99
CA ASP A 81 -2.89 -18.55 12.39
C ASP A 81 -3.05 -18.06 13.83
N LEU A 82 -3.71 -16.91 14.02
CA LEU A 82 -3.90 -16.28 15.34
C LEU A 82 -4.84 -17.10 16.23
N GLU A 83 -5.90 -17.65 15.67
CA GLU A 83 -6.91 -18.39 16.44
C GLU A 83 -6.34 -19.71 16.96
N ALA A 84 -5.68 -20.45 16.08
CA ALA A 84 -4.99 -21.68 16.43
C ALA A 84 -3.65 -21.44 17.14
N ARG A 85 -3.17 -20.20 17.24
CA ARG A 85 -1.83 -19.83 17.73
C ARG A 85 -0.70 -20.61 17.03
N ARG A 86 -0.91 -20.94 15.76
CA ARG A 86 0.06 -21.67 14.96
C ARG A 86 1.11 -20.70 14.45
N PRO A 87 2.41 -20.97 14.71
CA PRO A 87 3.50 -20.12 14.17
C PRO A 87 3.47 -20.04 12.65
N VAL A 88 4.04 -18.96 12.10
CA VAL A 88 4.31 -18.88 10.66
C VAL A 88 5.31 -19.97 10.29
N ALA A 89 4.95 -20.80 9.31
CA ALA A 89 5.88 -21.78 8.74
C ALA A 89 6.69 -21.16 7.58
N GLU A 90 7.89 -21.69 7.34
CA GLU A 90 8.79 -21.17 6.29
C GLU A 90 8.19 -21.36 4.89
N GLU A 91 7.44 -22.43 4.69
CA GLU A 91 6.81 -22.81 3.44
C GLU A 91 5.49 -22.08 3.16
N GLU A 92 4.98 -21.34 4.14
CA GLU A 92 3.75 -20.58 3.95
C GLU A 92 3.95 -19.45 2.94
N LEU A 93 2.99 -19.34 2.04
CA LEU A 93 2.96 -18.30 1.02
C LEU A 93 2.41 -17.00 1.59
N PHE A 94 3.03 -15.92 1.16
CA PHE A 94 2.56 -14.56 1.35
C PHE A 94 2.29 -13.92 -0.02
N GLN A 95 1.20 -13.18 -0.13
CA GLN A 95 0.90 -12.43 -1.35
C GLN A 95 1.85 -11.23 -1.42
N ILE A 96 2.71 -11.20 -2.43
CA ILE A 96 3.73 -10.14 -2.55
C ILE A 96 3.21 -8.85 -3.20
N GLY A 97 1.95 -8.85 -3.65
CA GLY A 97 1.28 -7.69 -4.22
C GLY A 97 2.06 -7.08 -5.38
N SER A 98 2.15 -5.77 -5.40
CA SER A 98 2.74 -5.01 -6.51
C SER A 98 4.23 -5.29 -6.78
N ILE A 99 4.94 -6.03 -5.94
CA ILE A 99 6.27 -6.56 -6.28
C ILE A 99 6.18 -7.45 -7.54
N SER A 100 5.02 -8.09 -7.77
CA SER A 100 4.72 -8.86 -8.99
C SER A 100 4.93 -8.09 -10.29
N LYS A 101 4.80 -6.76 -10.26
CA LYS A 101 5.02 -5.91 -11.43
C LYS A 101 6.42 -6.06 -12.01
N SER A 102 7.42 -6.20 -11.15
CA SER A 102 8.79 -6.43 -11.58
C SER A 102 8.97 -7.80 -12.29
N PHE A 103 8.20 -8.83 -11.89
CA PHE A 103 8.20 -10.12 -12.57
C PHE A 103 7.65 -10.02 -14.00
N VAL A 104 6.54 -9.29 -14.18
CA VAL A 104 5.94 -9.03 -15.50
C VAL A 104 6.91 -8.21 -16.36
N ALA A 105 7.54 -7.19 -15.80
CA ALA A 105 8.51 -6.37 -16.52
C ALA A 105 9.71 -7.18 -17.00
N LEU A 106 10.25 -8.07 -16.15
CA LEU A 106 11.35 -8.96 -16.52
C LEU A 106 10.95 -9.94 -17.64
N ALA A 107 9.73 -10.50 -17.60
CA ALA A 107 9.23 -11.37 -18.67
C ALA A 107 9.10 -10.62 -20.01
N LEU A 108 8.61 -9.38 -19.98
CA LEU A 108 8.52 -8.53 -21.17
C LEU A 108 9.90 -8.13 -21.71
N LEU A 109 10.88 -7.88 -20.84
CA LEU A 109 12.25 -7.60 -21.26
C LEU A 109 12.93 -8.81 -21.90
N GLN A 110 12.62 -10.05 -21.46
CA GLN A 110 13.06 -11.25 -22.17
C GLN A 110 12.42 -11.34 -23.57
N LEU A 111 11.14 -11.04 -23.70
CA LEU A 111 10.45 -11.01 -25.00
C LEU A 111 11.00 -9.90 -25.91
N ARG A 112 11.43 -8.79 -25.36
CA ARG A 112 12.17 -7.74 -26.09
C ARG A 112 13.52 -8.27 -26.57
N ASP A 113 14.30 -8.94 -25.73
CA ASP A 113 15.59 -9.51 -26.08
C ASP A 113 15.45 -10.61 -27.16
N GLU A 114 14.30 -11.30 -27.23
CA GLU A 114 13.92 -12.24 -28.29
C GLU A 114 13.45 -11.54 -29.59
N GLY A 115 13.41 -10.21 -29.63
CA GLY A 115 12.92 -9.44 -30.78
C GLY A 115 11.41 -9.47 -30.99
N LYS A 116 10.62 -9.95 -30.00
CA LYS A 116 9.16 -10.02 -30.08
C LYS A 116 8.47 -8.75 -29.62
N LEU A 117 9.15 -7.91 -28.88
CA LEU A 117 8.64 -6.67 -28.31
C LEU A 117 9.55 -5.49 -28.62
N ASP A 118 8.99 -4.46 -29.22
CA ASP A 118 9.57 -3.12 -29.30
C ASP A 118 8.86 -2.24 -28.24
N LEU A 119 9.62 -1.69 -27.31
CA LEU A 119 9.10 -0.91 -26.18
C LEU A 119 8.50 0.43 -26.61
N ASP A 120 8.94 0.98 -27.74
CA ASP A 120 8.53 2.28 -28.25
C ASP A 120 7.40 2.19 -29.29
N ARG A 121 7.03 0.99 -29.70
CA ARG A 121 5.92 0.74 -30.60
C ARG A 121 4.58 0.97 -29.87
N PRO A 122 3.56 1.58 -30.54
CA PRO A 122 2.24 1.78 -29.97
C PRO A 122 1.62 0.50 -29.41
N ILE A 123 1.17 0.52 -28.17
CA ILE A 123 0.57 -0.65 -27.49
C ILE A 123 -0.63 -1.21 -28.24
N ALA A 124 -1.42 -0.34 -28.91
CA ALA A 124 -2.59 -0.72 -29.68
C ALA A 124 -2.26 -1.58 -30.92
N GLU A 125 -1.02 -1.58 -31.37
CA GLU A 125 -0.58 -2.46 -32.45
C GLU A 125 -0.36 -3.92 -31.99
N TYR A 126 -0.01 -4.11 -30.72
CA TYR A 126 0.09 -5.43 -30.09
C TYR A 126 -1.28 -5.90 -29.56
N LEU A 127 -2.09 -4.97 -29.03
CA LEU A 127 -3.37 -5.23 -28.38
C LEU A 127 -4.48 -4.37 -29.02
N PRO A 128 -4.99 -4.74 -30.22
CA PRO A 128 -5.97 -3.91 -30.96
C PRO A 128 -7.30 -3.71 -30.23
N TRP A 129 -7.62 -4.55 -29.25
CA TRP A 129 -8.81 -4.42 -28.41
C TRP A 129 -8.68 -3.33 -27.34
N LEU A 130 -7.44 -2.95 -26.96
CA LEU A 130 -7.21 -1.89 -25.98
C LEU A 130 -7.51 -0.52 -26.59
N ARG A 131 -8.55 0.12 -26.12
CA ARG A 131 -8.97 1.44 -26.58
C ARG A 131 -8.76 2.47 -25.47
N ILE A 132 -7.74 3.31 -25.64
CA ILE A 132 -7.48 4.46 -24.79
C ILE A 132 -7.80 5.72 -25.59
N LYS A 133 -8.77 6.51 -25.13
CA LYS A 133 -9.09 7.81 -25.73
C LYS A 133 -7.95 8.77 -25.36
N SER A 134 -7.24 9.27 -26.36
CA SER A 134 -6.11 10.19 -26.18
C SER A 134 -6.08 11.23 -27.30
N ALA A 135 -5.89 12.48 -26.93
CA ALA A 135 -5.59 13.59 -27.86
C ALA A 135 -4.08 13.77 -28.07
N PHE A 136 -3.27 12.92 -27.44
CA PHE A 136 -1.81 13.01 -27.42
C PHE A 136 -1.15 11.97 -28.34
N ALA A 137 0.17 11.90 -28.31
CA ALA A 137 0.96 10.90 -29.01
C ALA A 137 0.55 9.47 -28.57
N PRO A 138 0.78 8.44 -29.42
CA PRO A 138 0.46 7.06 -29.09
C PRO A 138 1.14 6.58 -27.79
N ILE A 139 0.39 5.85 -26.98
CA ILE A 139 0.91 5.22 -25.77
C ILE A 139 1.66 3.95 -26.16
N THR A 140 2.85 3.75 -25.60
CA THR A 140 3.74 2.63 -25.88
C THR A 140 3.90 1.73 -24.66
N THR A 141 4.52 0.56 -24.83
CA THR A 141 4.84 -0.36 -23.73
C THR A 141 5.73 0.32 -22.67
N HIS A 142 6.67 1.17 -23.11
CA HIS A 142 7.50 1.98 -22.21
C HIS A 142 6.65 2.81 -21.23
N HIS A 143 5.62 3.49 -21.73
CA HIS A 143 4.74 4.33 -20.90
C HIS A 143 3.93 3.51 -19.89
N LEU A 144 3.53 2.28 -20.25
CA LEU A 144 2.83 1.39 -19.31
C LEU A 144 3.78 0.90 -18.22
N LEU A 145 4.99 0.44 -18.58
CA LEU A 145 6.00 -0.06 -17.65
C LEU A 145 6.44 0.99 -16.62
N THR A 146 6.47 2.25 -17.02
CA THR A 146 6.90 3.39 -16.20
C THR A 146 5.76 4.12 -15.48
N HIS A 147 4.50 3.67 -15.63
CA HIS A 147 3.33 4.38 -15.11
C HIS A 147 3.22 5.84 -15.61
N SER A 148 3.65 6.10 -16.85
CA SER A 148 3.64 7.43 -17.45
C SER A 148 2.69 7.57 -18.63
N ALA A 149 1.70 6.67 -18.76
CA ALA A 149 0.74 6.69 -19.86
C ALA A 149 -0.32 7.81 -19.79
N GLY A 150 -0.39 8.53 -18.68
CA GLY A 150 -1.36 9.63 -18.49
C GLY A 150 -2.81 9.17 -18.27
N VAL A 151 -3.02 7.86 -18.10
CA VAL A 151 -4.36 7.26 -17.94
C VAL A 151 -4.75 7.23 -16.47
N SER A 152 -6.00 7.59 -16.15
CA SER A 152 -6.55 7.45 -14.79
C SER A 152 -6.38 6.02 -14.25
N ALA A 153 -6.28 5.87 -12.94
CA ALA A 153 -5.98 4.60 -12.26
C ALA A 153 -7.10 3.55 -12.35
N GLY A 154 -7.91 3.59 -13.40
CA GLY A 154 -9.05 2.72 -13.64
C GLY A 154 -8.87 1.30 -13.10
N TRP A 155 -9.94 0.78 -12.52
CA TRP A 155 -9.93 -0.51 -11.82
C TRP A 155 -10.35 -1.68 -12.70
N ASP A 156 -10.86 -1.37 -13.88
CA ASP A 156 -11.38 -2.36 -14.83
C ASP A 156 -10.70 -2.19 -16.18
N THR A 157 -10.01 -3.21 -16.63
CA THR A 157 -9.39 -3.26 -17.95
C THR A 157 -10.43 -3.30 -19.06
N PHE A 158 -11.63 -3.82 -18.75
CA PHE A 158 -12.76 -3.93 -19.65
C PHE A 158 -13.98 -3.18 -19.08
N PRO A 159 -13.98 -1.83 -19.08
CA PRO A 159 -15.06 -1.06 -18.47
C PRO A 159 -16.41 -1.37 -19.15
N SER A 160 -17.45 -1.49 -18.34
CA SER A 160 -18.83 -1.75 -18.81
C SER A 160 -19.42 -0.56 -19.58
N ASP A 161 -18.86 0.65 -19.38
CA ASP A 161 -19.25 1.87 -20.07
C ASP A 161 -18.10 2.34 -20.98
N PRO A 162 -18.17 2.04 -22.30
CA PRO A 162 -17.11 2.40 -23.23
C PRO A 162 -17.00 3.92 -23.46
N ASP A 163 -18.02 4.71 -23.13
CA ASP A 163 -17.98 6.17 -23.27
C ASP A 163 -17.20 6.85 -22.16
N VAL A 164 -17.07 6.18 -21.01
CA VAL A 164 -16.29 6.62 -19.86
C VAL A 164 -14.97 5.84 -19.74
N GLY A 165 -14.62 5.11 -20.80
CA GLY A 165 -13.44 4.26 -20.84
C GLY A 165 -12.13 5.01 -20.56
N HIS A 166 -11.04 4.30 -20.67
CA HIS A 166 -9.71 4.82 -20.39
C HIS A 166 -9.43 6.11 -21.16
N LEU A 167 -9.21 7.19 -20.41
CA LEU A 167 -8.93 8.53 -20.93
C LEU A 167 -7.54 8.96 -20.49
N ALA A 168 -6.70 9.33 -21.46
CA ALA A 168 -5.44 9.99 -21.17
C ALA A 168 -5.69 11.47 -20.82
N ALA A 169 -5.32 11.88 -19.62
CA ALA A 169 -5.52 13.23 -19.11
C ALA A 169 -4.32 14.15 -19.38
N TYR A 170 -3.15 13.58 -19.67
CA TYR A 170 -1.94 14.30 -20.05
C TYR A 170 -1.07 13.48 -21.02
N ALA A 171 -0.06 14.11 -21.61
CA ALA A 171 0.78 13.44 -22.60
C ALA A 171 1.57 12.27 -21.99
N PRO A 172 1.68 11.13 -22.71
CA PRO A 172 2.52 10.03 -22.27
C PRO A 172 3.97 10.47 -22.03
N GLY A 173 4.55 10.02 -20.92
CA GLY A 173 5.90 10.39 -20.50
C GLY A 173 6.00 11.69 -19.68
N GLU A 174 4.92 12.46 -19.56
CA GLU A 174 4.96 13.77 -18.87
C GLU A 174 5.00 13.62 -17.34
N HIS A 175 4.16 12.75 -16.78
CA HIS A 175 4.03 12.56 -15.33
C HIS A 175 3.92 11.09 -14.95
N PHE A 176 4.46 10.76 -13.79
CA PHE A 176 4.20 9.50 -13.13
C PHE A 176 2.80 9.50 -12.52
N HIS A 177 2.02 8.45 -12.82
CA HIS A 177 0.74 8.18 -12.17
C HIS A 177 0.56 6.67 -12.01
N TYR A 178 0.71 6.17 -10.78
CA TYR A 178 0.68 4.74 -10.49
C TYR A 178 -0.65 4.12 -10.89
N ASN A 179 -0.62 3.05 -11.72
CA ASN A 179 -1.81 2.48 -12.32
C ASN A 179 -1.74 0.95 -12.40
N ASN A 180 -2.62 0.27 -11.65
CA ASN A 180 -2.67 -1.19 -11.63
C ASN A 180 -3.23 -1.78 -12.92
N MET A 181 -4.24 -1.14 -13.53
CA MET A 181 -4.85 -1.58 -14.77
C MET A 181 -3.81 -1.70 -15.90
N LEU A 182 -2.88 -0.75 -15.99
CA LEU A 182 -1.83 -0.81 -17.02
C LEU A 182 -0.93 -2.04 -16.86
N TYR A 183 -0.68 -2.51 -15.64
CA TYR A 183 0.07 -3.74 -15.40
C TYR A 183 -0.76 -5.01 -15.64
N GLU A 184 -2.06 -4.94 -15.55
CA GLU A 184 -2.93 -6.00 -16.06
C GLU A 184 -2.82 -6.09 -17.59
N VAL A 185 -2.88 -4.95 -18.29
CA VAL A 185 -2.65 -4.88 -19.75
C VAL A 185 -1.28 -5.44 -20.13
N LEU A 186 -0.21 -5.13 -19.36
CA LEU A 186 1.12 -5.72 -19.57
C LEU A 186 1.13 -7.25 -19.38
N GLY A 187 0.32 -7.77 -18.48
CA GLY A 187 0.09 -9.21 -18.35
C GLY A 187 -0.52 -9.84 -19.60
N TYR A 188 -1.54 -9.18 -20.19
CA TYR A 188 -2.11 -9.61 -21.48
C TYR A 188 -1.12 -9.47 -22.62
N LEU A 189 -0.28 -8.44 -22.63
CA LEU A 189 0.78 -8.27 -23.62
C LEU A 189 1.78 -9.43 -23.55
N ALA A 190 2.22 -9.79 -22.35
CA ALA A 190 3.13 -10.93 -22.15
C ALA A 190 2.52 -12.23 -22.66
N TRP A 191 1.24 -12.49 -22.37
CA TRP A 191 0.49 -13.62 -22.90
C TRP A 191 0.45 -13.60 -24.43
N THR A 192 0.06 -12.48 -25.03
CA THR A 192 -0.08 -12.35 -26.49
C THR A 192 1.23 -12.62 -27.23
N LEU A 193 2.36 -12.11 -26.70
CA LEU A 193 3.66 -12.23 -27.34
C LEU A 193 4.34 -13.58 -27.08
N ASP A 194 4.09 -14.18 -25.93
CA ASP A 194 4.64 -15.48 -25.55
C ASP A 194 3.83 -16.65 -26.10
N GLY A 195 2.50 -16.48 -26.22
CA GLY A 195 1.54 -17.51 -26.63
C GLY A 195 1.04 -18.39 -25.48
N ARG A 196 1.59 -18.25 -24.27
CA ARG A 196 1.16 -18.95 -23.05
C ARG A 196 0.42 -17.96 -22.14
N GLU A 197 -0.55 -18.44 -21.35
CA GLU A 197 -1.20 -17.62 -20.35
C GLU A 197 -0.20 -17.05 -19.33
N LEU A 198 -0.52 -15.91 -18.73
CA LEU A 198 0.36 -15.21 -17.78
C LEU A 198 0.93 -16.13 -16.68
N PRO A 199 0.17 -17.04 -16.04
CA PRO A 199 0.74 -17.96 -15.05
C PRO A 199 1.91 -18.80 -15.60
N GLU A 200 1.76 -19.32 -16.82
CA GLU A 200 2.81 -20.12 -17.46
C GLU A 200 3.98 -19.24 -17.91
N VAL A 201 3.72 -18.04 -18.41
CA VAL A 201 4.78 -17.06 -18.74
C VAL A 201 5.66 -16.83 -17.52
N LEU A 202 5.06 -16.49 -16.37
CA LEU A 202 5.81 -16.20 -15.15
C LEU A 202 6.51 -17.45 -14.61
N ARG A 203 5.86 -18.62 -14.66
CA ARG A 203 6.46 -19.88 -14.20
C ARG A 203 7.72 -20.24 -15.03
N GLU A 204 7.58 -20.22 -16.35
CA GLU A 204 8.65 -20.66 -17.24
C GLU A 204 9.78 -19.65 -17.37
N ARG A 205 9.44 -18.36 -17.42
CA ARG A 205 10.43 -17.31 -17.66
C ARG A 205 11.12 -16.81 -16.40
N ILE A 206 10.46 -16.88 -15.25
CA ILE A 206 10.99 -16.27 -14.01
C ILE A 206 11.16 -17.32 -12.90
N LEU A 207 10.08 -18.01 -12.50
CA LEU A 207 10.13 -18.85 -11.29
C LEU A 207 11.05 -20.05 -11.47
N ARG A 208 10.95 -20.77 -12.59
CA ARG A 208 11.77 -21.95 -12.86
C ARG A 208 13.26 -21.62 -12.97
N PRO A 209 13.72 -20.63 -13.78
CA PRO A 209 15.13 -20.27 -13.85
C PRO A 209 15.74 -19.79 -12.55
N LEU A 210 14.92 -19.22 -11.65
CA LEU A 210 15.33 -18.78 -10.32
C LEU A 210 15.16 -19.87 -9.25
N ARG A 211 14.65 -21.06 -9.62
CA ARG A 211 14.35 -22.17 -8.71
C ARG A 211 13.39 -21.79 -7.58
N MET A 212 12.45 -20.91 -7.86
CA MET A 212 11.40 -20.48 -6.94
C MET A 212 10.26 -21.51 -6.92
N SER A 213 10.57 -22.70 -6.41
CA SER A 213 9.71 -23.88 -6.53
C SER A 213 8.47 -23.85 -5.62
N HIS A 214 8.46 -23.01 -4.59
CA HIS A 214 7.34 -22.84 -3.67
C HIS A 214 6.47 -21.63 -4.01
N SER A 215 6.84 -20.85 -5.04
CA SER A 215 6.08 -19.68 -5.46
C SER A 215 4.98 -20.04 -6.43
N GLU A 216 3.85 -19.35 -6.29
CA GLU A 216 2.71 -19.46 -7.21
C GLU A 216 2.62 -18.19 -8.06
N PRO A 217 2.59 -18.33 -9.40
CA PRO A 217 2.60 -17.18 -10.31
C PRO A 217 1.28 -16.38 -10.29
N VAL A 218 0.20 -16.97 -9.80
CA VAL A 218 -1.11 -16.34 -9.63
C VAL A 218 -1.80 -16.90 -8.39
N ILE A 219 -2.70 -16.09 -7.82
CA ILE A 219 -3.46 -16.45 -6.62
C ILE A 219 -4.79 -17.02 -7.08
N LYS A 220 -4.94 -18.34 -6.97
CA LYS A 220 -6.18 -19.09 -7.18
C LYS A 220 -6.70 -19.62 -5.86
N PHE A 221 -7.90 -20.18 -5.86
CA PHE A 221 -8.55 -20.67 -4.65
C PHE A 221 -7.78 -21.80 -3.96
N ASP A 222 -7.17 -22.70 -4.73
CA ASP A 222 -6.36 -23.82 -4.27
C ASP A 222 -5.04 -23.39 -3.60
N VAL A 223 -4.54 -22.20 -3.91
CA VAL A 223 -3.34 -21.64 -3.29
C VAL A 223 -3.60 -21.22 -1.84
N ARG A 224 -4.86 -20.98 -1.47
CA ARG A 224 -5.25 -20.49 -0.13
C ARG A 224 -4.74 -21.38 1.00
N GLU A 225 -4.79 -22.70 0.84
CA GLU A 225 -4.37 -23.65 1.89
C GLU A 225 -2.86 -23.63 2.14
N LYS A 226 -2.08 -23.13 1.18
CA LYS A 226 -0.63 -22.95 1.29
C LYS A 226 -0.25 -21.60 1.91
N MET A 227 -1.20 -20.70 2.12
CA MET A 227 -0.93 -19.36 2.63
C MET A 227 -1.00 -19.29 4.15
N ALA A 228 -0.24 -18.39 4.74
CA ALA A 228 -0.53 -17.91 6.07
C ALA A 228 -1.96 -17.34 6.13
N ARG A 229 -2.67 -17.53 7.25
CA ARG A 229 -3.92 -16.81 7.50
C ARG A 229 -3.66 -15.31 7.46
N ASN A 230 -4.59 -14.59 6.91
CA ASN A 230 -4.45 -13.18 6.62
C ASN A 230 -5.54 -12.36 7.31
N TYR A 231 -5.17 -11.18 7.77
CA TYR A 231 -5.99 -10.40 8.67
C TYR A 231 -6.21 -8.97 8.14
N ALA A 232 -7.38 -8.44 8.45
CA ALA A 232 -7.75 -7.05 8.17
C ALA A 232 -8.41 -6.44 9.40
N PRO A 233 -8.50 -5.11 9.49
CA PRO A 233 -9.27 -4.45 10.52
C PRO A 233 -10.72 -4.91 10.53
N PHE A 234 -11.28 -5.12 11.72
CA PHE A 234 -12.66 -5.59 11.89
C PHE A 234 -13.69 -4.64 11.24
N LEU A 235 -13.40 -3.34 11.24
CA LEU A 235 -14.21 -2.31 10.59
C LEU A 235 -13.39 -1.67 9.46
N GLY A 236 -13.34 -2.34 8.30
CA GLY A 236 -12.57 -1.88 7.14
C GLY A 236 -13.17 -0.68 6.37
N ASP A 237 -14.36 -0.21 6.79
CA ASP A 237 -15.07 0.91 6.15
C ASP A 237 -14.75 2.28 6.76
N ARG A 238 -13.79 2.34 7.67
CA ARG A 238 -13.40 3.58 8.40
C ARG A 238 -11.93 3.55 8.80
N PRO A 239 -11.36 4.71 9.17
CA PRO A 239 -10.04 4.74 9.80
C PRO A 239 -10.01 3.83 11.04
N TYR A 240 -8.90 3.15 11.27
CA TYR A 240 -8.78 2.28 12.43
C TYR A 240 -7.44 2.50 13.14
N PRO A 241 -7.42 2.35 14.49
CA PRO A 241 -6.21 2.49 15.27
C PRO A 241 -5.26 1.31 15.05
N ARG A 242 -3.97 1.52 15.20
CA ARG A 242 -2.95 0.48 15.03
C ARG A 242 -3.20 -0.77 15.87
N ASN A 243 -3.61 -0.59 17.12
CA ASN A 243 -3.95 -1.70 18.01
C ASN A 243 -5.45 -2.05 17.95
N GLY A 244 -6.10 -1.81 16.83
CA GLY A 244 -7.49 -2.16 16.60
C GLY A 244 -7.67 -3.68 16.47
N ARG A 245 -8.92 -4.13 16.61
CA ARG A 245 -9.28 -5.53 16.45
C ARG A 245 -9.08 -5.95 14.99
N LEU A 246 -8.41 -7.08 14.80
CA LEU A 246 -8.27 -7.75 13.51
C LEU A 246 -9.30 -8.88 13.38
N CYS A 247 -9.69 -9.16 12.16
CA CYS A 247 -10.45 -10.36 11.79
C CYS A 247 -9.79 -11.05 10.59
N GLU A 248 -10.06 -12.32 10.39
CA GLU A 248 -9.61 -13.01 9.18
C GLU A 248 -10.21 -12.30 7.95
N ALA A 249 -9.35 -11.96 7.01
CA ALA A 249 -9.75 -11.29 5.78
C ALA A 249 -10.31 -12.30 4.77
N PRO A 250 -11.18 -11.86 3.84
CA PRO A 250 -11.67 -12.73 2.78
C PRO A 250 -10.53 -13.22 1.89
N ALA A 251 -10.68 -14.45 1.39
CA ALA A 251 -9.77 -14.99 0.40
C ALA A 251 -9.88 -14.17 -0.91
N LEU A 252 -8.77 -13.80 -1.47
CA LEU A 252 -8.68 -13.05 -2.71
C LEU A 252 -8.13 -13.94 -3.81
N ILE A 253 -8.80 -13.96 -4.95
CA ILE A 253 -8.28 -14.53 -6.20
C ILE A 253 -7.73 -13.38 -7.03
N LEU A 254 -6.48 -13.52 -7.51
CA LEU A 254 -5.85 -12.50 -8.33
C LEU A 254 -4.94 -13.13 -9.38
N THR A 255 -5.29 -12.89 -10.65
CA THR A 255 -4.55 -13.36 -11.82
C THR A 255 -3.93 -12.21 -12.62
N SER A 256 -4.14 -10.97 -12.17
CA SER A 256 -3.66 -9.74 -12.81
C SER A 256 -2.15 -9.54 -12.63
N GLY A 257 -1.46 -9.17 -13.67
CA GLY A 257 -0.03 -8.82 -13.66
C GLY A 257 0.36 -7.70 -12.68
N ALA A 258 -0.63 -6.99 -12.14
CA ALA A 258 -0.41 -5.94 -11.15
C ALA A 258 -0.02 -6.45 -9.75
N GLY A 259 -0.35 -7.74 -9.40
CA GLY A 259 -0.15 -8.19 -8.03
C GLY A 259 -0.32 -9.70 -7.80
N CYS A 260 -0.20 -10.52 -8.84
CA CYS A 260 -0.67 -11.91 -8.86
C CYS A 260 0.20 -12.92 -8.10
N VAL A 261 1.45 -12.62 -7.80
CA VAL A 261 2.40 -13.62 -7.26
C VAL A 261 2.20 -13.82 -5.75
N ALA A 262 2.21 -15.07 -5.33
CA ALA A 262 2.39 -15.45 -3.93
C ALA A 262 3.71 -16.22 -3.78
N SER A 263 4.48 -15.94 -2.72
CA SER A 263 5.82 -16.47 -2.58
C SER A 263 6.20 -16.72 -1.13
N THR A 264 7.21 -17.55 -0.91
CA THR A 264 7.88 -17.73 0.37
C THR A 264 9.05 -16.75 0.50
N ALA A 265 9.53 -16.52 1.73
CA ALA A 265 10.71 -15.70 1.93
C ALA A 265 11.95 -16.31 1.25
N ARG A 266 12.12 -17.64 1.30
CA ARG A 266 13.24 -18.34 0.65
C ARG A 266 13.29 -18.08 -0.85
N ASP A 267 12.16 -18.23 -1.54
CA ASP A 267 12.08 -17.99 -2.98
C ASP A 267 12.31 -16.52 -3.32
N MET A 268 11.77 -15.60 -2.51
CA MET A 268 12.06 -14.17 -2.66
C MET A 268 13.54 -13.84 -2.42
N GLY A 269 14.24 -14.61 -1.59
CA GLY A 269 15.69 -14.52 -1.45
C GLY A 269 16.44 -14.80 -2.75
N ALA A 270 16.01 -15.80 -3.54
CA ALA A 270 16.56 -16.07 -4.87
C ALA A 270 16.30 -14.89 -5.84
N TYR A 271 15.10 -14.30 -5.78
CA TYR A 271 14.74 -13.12 -6.56
C TYR A 271 15.59 -11.89 -6.19
N VAL A 272 15.77 -11.61 -4.90
CA VAL A 272 16.65 -10.54 -4.38
C VAL A 272 18.09 -10.74 -4.87
N ARG A 273 18.60 -11.98 -4.84
CA ARG A 273 19.94 -12.30 -5.34
C ARG A 273 20.08 -12.04 -6.84
N MET A 274 19.08 -12.38 -7.65
CA MET A 274 19.07 -12.09 -9.08
C MET A 274 19.22 -10.59 -9.34
N ILE A 275 18.48 -9.75 -8.60
CA ILE A 275 18.59 -8.30 -8.71
C ILE A 275 19.99 -7.83 -8.24
N ALA A 276 20.50 -8.31 -7.09
CA ALA A 276 21.81 -7.97 -6.57
C ALA A 276 22.96 -8.36 -7.54
N ASN A 277 22.74 -9.41 -8.33
CA ASN A 277 23.65 -9.90 -9.39
C ASN A 277 23.31 -9.35 -10.78
N GLN A 278 22.49 -8.30 -10.85
CA GLN A 278 22.21 -7.57 -12.09
C GLN A 278 21.70 -8.49 -13.22
N GLY A 279 20.69 -9.31 -12.91
CA GLY A 279 20.04 -10.19 -13.86
C GLY A 279 20.68 -11.58 -14.01
N LYS A 280 21.73 -11.92 -13.24
CA LYS A 280 22.30 -13.28 -13.23
C LYS A 280 21.51 -14.19 -12.30
N SER A 281 21.33 -15.44 -12.71
CA SER A 281 20.71 -16.52 -11.94
C SER A 281 21.68 -17.70 -11.79
N PRO A 282 21.38 -18.70 -10.97
CA PRO A 282 22.19 -19.91 -10.85
C PRO A 282 22.35 -20.69 -12.16
N GLU A 283 21.43 -20.53 -13.09
CA GLU A 283 21.39 -21.24 -14.38
C GLU A 283 21.92 -20.40 -15.56
N GLY A 284 22.44 -19.19 -15.26
CA GLY A 284 22.94 -18.26 -16.27
C GLY A 284 22.40 -16.85 -16.07
N ARG A 285 22.07 -16.17 -17.15
CA ARG A 285 21.42 -14.85 -17.06
C ARG A 285 19.91 -14.98 -17.28
N LEU A 286 19.13 -14.43 -16.37
CA LEU A 286 17.69 -14.34 -16.53
C LEU A 286 17.31 -13.31 -17.60
N ILE A 287 18.01 -12.17 -17.66
CA ILE A 287 17.87 -11.11 -18.67
C ILE A 287 19.26 -10.60 -19.08
N SER A 288 19.37 -10.03 -20.27
CA SER A 288 20.61 -9.43 -20.77
C SER A 288 21.07 -8.24 -19.89
N GLU A 289 22.32 -7.81 -20.05
CA GLU A 289 22.85 -6.64 -19.34
C GLU A 289 22.14 -5.36 -19.79
N ASP A 290 21.83 -5.25 -21.07
CA ASP A 290 21.06 -4.14 -21.62
C ASP A 290 19.63 -4.12 -21.04
N ALA A 291 18.94 -5.26 -20.99
CA ALA A 291 17.63 -5.38 -20.37
C ALA A 291 17.64 -5.03 -18.87
N PHE A 292 18.68 -5.43 -18.13
CA PHE A 292 18.83 -5.04 -16.74
C PHE A 292 19.09 -3.53 -16.60
N GLY A 293 19.87 -2.96 -17.52
CA GLY A 293 20.08 -1.52 -17.61
C GLY A 293 18.77 -0.77 -17.78
N LEU A 294 17.88 -1.22 -18.66
CA LEU A 294 16.55 -0.65 -18.85
C LEU A 294 15.64 -0.85 -17.62
N PHE A 295 15.66 -2.04 -17.04
CA PHE A 295 14.89 -2.37 -15.82
C PHE A 295 15.19 -1.41 -14.67
N SER A 296 16.47 -1.13 -14.43
CA SER A 296 16.98 -0.36 -13.29
C SER A 296 17.23 1.13 -13.59
N LYS A 297 16.92 1.59 -14.81
CA LYS A 297 17.07 2.99 -15.19
C LYS A 297 16.00 3.87 -14.51
N PRO A 298 16.37 5.03 -13.95
CA PRO A 298 15.42 6.03 -13.43
C PRO A 298 14.72 6.74 -14.59
N HIS A 299 13.64 6.15 -15.12
CA HIS A 299 12.96 6.67 -16.31
C HIS A 299 12.14 7.91 -16.05
N ILE A 300 11.45 7.98 -14.89
CA ILE A 300 10.56 9.09 -14.55
C ILE A 300 10.62 9.37 -13.04
N SER A 301 10.50 10.64 -12.65
CA SER A 301 10.37 11.02 -11.23
C SER A 301 9.10 10.44 -10.63
N ALA A 302 9.20 9.79 -9.47
CA ALA A 302 8.11 9.10 -8.80
C ALA A 302 8.10 9.44 -7.30
N GLU A 303 7.83 10.68 -6.97
CA GLU A 303 7.85 11.21 -5.59
C GLU A 303 6.83 10.51 -4.67
N ASP A 304 5.81 9.85 -5.22
CA ASP A 304 4.88 8.98 -4.48
C ASP A 304 5.61 7.82 -3.76
N PHE A 305 6.78 7.44 -4.26
CA PHE A 305 7.67 6.47 -3.62
C PHE A 305 8.62 7.09 -2.60
N GLY A 306 8.66 8.40 -2.50
CA GLY A 306 9.48 9.18 -1.57
C GLY A 306 10.29 10.28 -2.29
N PRO A 307 10.80 11.25 -1.53
CA PRO A 307 11.57 12.37 -2.09
C PRO A 307 12.76 11.89 -2.92
N GLY A 308 12.85 12.35 -4.16
CA GLY A 308 13.94 12.01 -5.08
C GLY A 308 13.86 10.60 -5.70
N ALA A 309 12.82 9.83 -5.40
CA ALA A 309 12.62 8.54 -6.02
C ALA A 309 12.22 8.67 -7.49
N HIS A 310 12.64 7.69 -8.28
CA HIS A 310 12.26 7.51 -9.68
C HIS A 310 11.62 6.13 -9.87
N TYR A 311 11.05 5.91 -11.04
CA TYR A 311 10.51 4.61 -11.41
C TYR A 311 11.21 4.08 -12.66
N GLY A 312 11.62 2.80 -12.58
CA GLY A 312 12.14 2.00 -13.68
C GLY A 312 11.01 1.18 -14.32
N TYR A 313 11.32 -0.03 -14.75
CA TYR A 313 10.32 -0.95 -15.27
C TYR A 313 9.81 -1.89 -14.16
N GLY A 314 8.68 -1.53 -13.55
CA GLY A 314 8.08 -2.31 -12.47
C GLY A 314 8.82 -2.29 -11.15
N ILE A 315 9.73 -1.33 -10.98
CA ILE A 315 10.54 -1.18 -9.77
C ILE A 315 10.87 0.29 -9.54
N ALA A 316 10.86 0.74 -8.29
CA ALA A 316 11.34 2.07 -7.94
C ALA A 316 12.87 2.09 -7.82
N VAL A 317 13.44 3.16 -8.31
CA VAL A 317 14.88 3.45 -8.28
C VAL A 317 15.09 4.60 -7.30
N ASP A 318 15.86 4.36 -6.26
CA ASP A 318 16.05 5.27 -5.15
C ASP A 318 17.51 5.24 -4.66
N THR A 319 17.78 5.90 -3.57
CA THR A 319 19.07 5.85 -2.87
C THR A 319 18.88 5.54 -1.40
N LEU A 320 19.82 4.78 -0.84
CA LEU A 320 19.92 4.54 0.60
C LEU A 320 21.36 4.83 1.05
N ASP A 321 21.51 5.87 1.85
CA ASP A 321 22.83 6.33 2.35
C ASP A 321 23.86 6.51 1.20
N GLY A 322 23.40 7.05 0.06
CA GLY A 322 24.20 7.33 -1.12
C GLY A 322 24.35 6.20 -2.14
N ASN A 323 23.93 4.98 -1.82
CA ASN A 323 23.98 3.84 -2.73
C ASN A 323 22.66 3.71 -3.51
N ARG A 324 22.72 3.17 -4.74
CA ARG A 324 21.54 2.90 -5.55
C ARG A 324 20.73 1.75 -4.99
N LEU A 325 19.46 2.04 -4.75
CA LEU A 325 18.49 1.12 -4.21
C LEU A 325 17.40 0.80 -5.24
N LEU A 326 17.22 -0.45 -5.57
CA LEU A 326 16.05 -0.92 -6.29
C LEU A 326 15.06 -1.46 -5.26
N ARG A 327 13.83 -0.95 -5.27
CA ARG A 327 12.84 -1.34 -4.28
C ARG A 327 11.43 -1.36 -4.84
N HIS A 328 10.58 -2.17 -4.24
CA HIS A 328 9.14 -2.09 -4.43
C HIS A 328 8.41 -2.57 -3.19
N THR A 329 7.22 -2.04 -2.99
CA THR A 329 6.33 -2.50 -1.93
C THR A 329 5.17 -3.26 -2.52
N GLY A 330 4.60 -4.19 -1.75
CA GLY A 330 3.38 -4.88 -2.10
C GLY A 330 2.27 -4.56 -1.10
N GLY A 331 1.10 -4.19 -1.62
CA GLY A 331 -0.12 -4.06 -0.83
C GLY A 331 -1.16 -5.00 -1.41
N MET A 332 -1.70 -5.84 -0.55
CA MET A 332 -2.85 -6.70 -0.82
C MET A 332 -3.93 -6.39 0.20
N VAL A 333 -5.11 -6.95 0.02
CA VAL A 333 -6.22 -6.73 0.98
C VAL A 333 -5.83 -7.08 2.42
N SER A 334 -4.84 -7.95 2.58
CA SER A 334 -4.45 -8.47 3.90
C SER A 334 -3.00 -8.91 4.03
N PHE A 335 -2.16 -8.56 3.06
CA PHE A 335 -0.71 -8.74 3.13
C PHE A 335 0.00 -7.44 2.75
N MET A 336 1.05 -7.11 3.50
CA MET A 336 1.91 -5.96 3.20
C MET A 336 3.35 -6.40 3.09
N SER A 337 3.98 -6.10 1.95
CA SER A 337 5.32 -6.57 1.62
C SER A 337 6.26 -5.42 1.29
N SER A 338 7.54 -5.64 1.51
CA SER A 338 8.63 -4.76 1.10
C SER A 338 9.79 -5.58 0.57
N MET A 339 10.34 -5.16 -0.54
CA MET A 339 11.59 -5.66 -1.12
C MET A 339 12.51 -4.50 -1.42
N MET A 340 13.77 -4.61 -0.99
CA MET A 340 14.81 -3.62 -1.27
C MET A 340 16.13 -4.32 -1.58
N VAL A 341 16.86 -3.81 -2.56
CA VAL A 341 18.17 -4.32 -2.97
C VAL A 341 19.11 -3.15 -3.23
N ASP A 342 20.16 -3.06 -2.43
CA ASP A 342 21.31 -2.19 -2.65
C ASP A 342 22.19 -2.86 -3.73
N ILE A 343 22.11 -2.37 -4.97
CA ILE A 343 22.81 -3.00 -6.09
C ILE A 343 24.30 -2.66 -6.15
N ASP A 344 24.72 -1.59 -5.49
CA ASP A 344 26.13 -1.21 -5.43
C ASP A 344 26.88 -2.12 -4.43
N GLU A 345 26.34 -2.32 -3.23
CA GLU A 345 26.89 -3.27 -2.25
C GLU A 345 26.48 -4.72 -2.53
N GLY A 346 25.40 -4.95 -3.26
CA GLY A 346 24.89 -6.29 -3.57
C GLY A 346 24.34 -7.02 -2.36
N VAL A 347 23.59 -6.31 -1.54
CA VAL A 347 22.84 -6.84 -0.39
C VAL A 347 21.38 -6.43 -0.50
N GLY A 348 20.48 -7.26 0.01
CA GLY A 348 19.06 -6.94 -0.03
C GLY A 348 18.23 -7.84 0.85
N GLY A 349 16.94 -7.57 0.88
CA GLY A 349 15.99 -8.36 1.64
C GLY A 349 14.56 -8.20 1.16
N PHE A 350 13.73 -9.08 1.67
CA PHE A 350 12.28 -9.07 1.52
C PHE A 350 11.64 -9.39 2.85
N ALA A 351 10.57 -8.67 3.19
CA ALA A 351 9.72 -8.98 4.32
C ALA A 351 8.26 -8.84 3.93
N SER A 352 7.40 -9.68 4.52
CA SER A 352 5.95 -9.59 4.35
C SER A 352 5.24 -9.91 5.66
N VAL A 353 4.18 -9.13 5.96
CA VAL A 353 3.29 -9.33 7.09
C VAL A 353 1.92 -9.79 6.63
N ASN A 354 1.25 -10.62 7.43
CA ASN A 354 -0.06 -11.19 7.10
C ASN A 354 -1.24 -10.35 7.63
N ALA A 355 -1.07 -9.03 7.66
CA ALA A 355 -2.16 -8.11 8.00
C ALA A 355 -2.08 -6.82 7.20
N GLN A 356 -3.26 -6.28 6.87
CA GLN A 356 -3.36 -4.93 6.31
C GLN A 356 -3.48 -3.91 7.44
N GLN A 357 -2.46 -3.08 7.61
CA GLN A 357 -2.42 -2.07 8.68
C GLN A 357 -1.88 -0.71 8.22
N ASN A 358 -2.12 -0.32 6.97
CA ASN A 358 -1.69 0.94 6.36
C ASN A 358 -0.17 1.22 6.38
N TYR A 359 0.65 0.22 6.66
CA TYR A 359 2.10 0.32 6.61
C TYR A 359 2.71 -0.97 6.07
N ARG A 360 3.91 -0.86 5.58
CA ARG A 360 4.68 -1.94 4.99
C ARG A 360 5.97 -2.14 5.79
N PRO A 361 6.55 -3.34 5.81
CA PRO A 361 7.77 -3.62 6.59
C PRO A 361 9.05 -2.98 5.97
N ASN A 362 8.92 -1.75 5.45
CA ASN A 362 10.03 -1.01 4.84
C ASN A 362 11.17 -0.77 5.82
N ALA A 363 10.85 -0.39 7.06
CA ALA A 363 11.85 -0.11 8.09
C ALA A 363 12.66 -1.38 8.43
N VAL A 364 12.01 -2.55 8.43
CA VAL A 364 12.67 -3.83 8.70
C VAL A 364 13.70 -4.15 7.63
N VAL A 365 13.31 -4.08 6.35
CA VAL A 365 14.23 -4.39 5.24
C VAL A 365 15.34 -3.36 5.12
N LYS A 366 15.02 -2.07 5.33
CA LYS A 366 16.02 -0.99 5.35
C LYS A 366 17.07 -1.23 6.42
N TYR A 367 16.64 -1.50 7.65
CA TYR A 367 17.54 -1.74 8.77
C TYR A 367 18.40 -2.98 8.55
N ALA A 368 17.82 -4.06 8.01
CA ALA A 368 18.55 -5.27 7.64
C ALA A 368 19.69 -4.97 6.65
N ILE A 369 19.43 -4.18 5.59
CA ILE A 369 20.47 -3.77 4.63
C ILE A 369 21.57 -2.96 5.30
N GLN A 370 21.22 -2.01 6.17
CA GLN A 370 22.18 -1.19 6.90
C GLN A 370 23.07 -2.03 7.82
N LEU A 371 22.48 -3.00 8.54
CA LEU A 371 23.22 -3.97 9.36
C LEU A 371 24.17 -4.83 8.51
N MET A 372 23.70 -5.37 7.38
CA MET A 372 24.54 -6.18 6.47
C MET A 372 25.73 -5.39 5.93
N ARG A 373 25.50 -4.13 5.55
CA ARG A 373 26.58 -3.25 5.07
C ARG A 373 27.61 -2.95 6.15
N ALA A 374 27.14 -2.63 7.38
CA ALA A 374 28.02 -2.38 8.52
C ALA A 374 28.90 -3.60 8.86
N GLN A 375 28.28 -4.79 8.90
CA GLN A 375 28.98 -6.06 9.15
C GLN A 375 30.07 -6.34 8.09
N ARG A 376 29.75 -6.14 6.81
CA ARG A 376 30.70 -6.34 5.71
C ARG A 376 31.88 -5.36 5.75
N LYS A 377 31.62 -4.11 6.14
CA LYS A 377 32.63 -3.06 6.24
C LYS A 377 33.42 -3.12 7.54
N GLY A 378 33.03 -3.96 8.51
CA GLY A 378 33.63 -4.02 9.83
C GLY A 378 33.44 -2.72 10.61
N THR A 379 32.38 -1.96 10.34
CA THR A 379 32.04 -0.73 11.06
C THR A 379 31.08 -1.02 12.22
N SER A 380 30.89 -0.06 13.12
CA SER A 380 29.87 -0.16 14.17
C SER A 380 28.49 -0.36 13.56
N LEU A 381 27.68 -1.23 14.17
CA LEU A 381 26.30 -1.44 13.73
C LEU A 381 25.49 -0.14 13.93
N PRO A 382 24.58 0.18 13.00
CA PRO A 382 23.67 1.31 13.17
C PRO A 382 22.79 1.09 14.41
N SER A 383 22.41 2.18 15.07
CA SER A 383 21.43 2.13 16.15
C SER A 383 20.10 1.55 15.66
N MET A 384 19.43 0.82 16.55
CA MET A 384 18.09 0.33 16.27
C MET A 384 17.16 1.54 16.05
N PRO A 385 16.30 1.52 15.01
CA PRO A 385 15.29 2.56 14.84
C PRO A 385 14.39 2.68 16.07
N ASP A 386 13.93 3.91 16.35
CA ASP A 386 13.04 4.17 17.46
C ASP A 386 11.68 3.48 17.29
N ALA A 387 11.03 3.20 18.42
CA ALA A 387 9.65 2.71 18.43
C ALA A 387 8.72 3.75 17.77
N ASP A 388 7.80 3.28 16.93
CA ASP A 388 6.81 4.15 16.29
C ASP A 388 5.48 4.10 17.06
N ASP A 389 5.41 4.78 18.19
CA ASP A 389 4.19 4.92 18.97
C ASP A 389 3.22 5.91 18.30
N ALA A 390 2.12 5.41 17.75
CA ALA A 390 1.11 6.24 17.09
C ALA A 390 0.39 7.21 18.03
N ALA A 391 0.37 6.94 19.32
CA ALA A 391 -0.21 7.82 20.32
C ALA A 391 0.74 8.93 20.78
N SER A 392 2.03 8.84 20.44
CA SER A 392 3.00 9.92 20.69
C SER A 392 2.86 11.00 19.63
N VAL A 393 2.51 12.21 20.06
CA VAL A 393 2.25 13.38 19.22
C VAL A 393 3.25 14.47 19.57
N LYS A 394 4.16 14.75 18.66
CA LYS A 394 5.09 15.87 18.83
C LYS A 394 4.30 17.17 18.95
N ASN A 395 4.65 17.99 19.94
CA ASN A 395 3.97 19.26 20.21
C ASN A 395 2.45 19.09 20.45
N ALA A 396 2.03 18.07 21.20
CA ALA A 396 0.61 17.80 21.48
C ALA A 396 -0.13 19.02 22.04
N ALA A 397 0.55 19.86 22.82
CA ALA A 397 -0.01 21.09 23.38
C ALA A 397 -0.53 22.08 22.31
N ASP A 398 0.04 22.08 21.09
CA ASP A 398 -0.38 22.97 20.01
C ASP A 398 -1.79 22.66 19.50
N TYR A 399 -2.27 21.44 19.70
CA TYR A 399 -3.59 20.97 19.26
C TYR A 399 -4.67 21.15 20.34
N ALA A 400 -4.26 21.42 21.59
CA ALA A 400 -5.19 21.52 22.72
C ALA A 400 -6.05 22.79 22.65
N GLY A 401 -7.32 22.67 23.02
CA GLY A 401 -8.22 23.80 23.06
C GLY A 401 -9.68 23.41 22.87
N VAL A 402 -10.54 24.43 22.90
CA VAL A 402 -11.97 24.28 22.61
C VAL A 402 -12.25 24.88 21.25
N PHE A 403 -12.88 24.08 20.40
CA PHE A 403 -13.25 24.45 19.04
C PHE A 403 -14.78 24.49 18.94
N ALA A 404 -15.33 25.60 18.53
CA ALA A 404 -16.78 25.80 18.39
C ALA A 404 -17.24 25.39 16.98
N GLY A 405 -18.25 24.55 16.91
CA GLY A 405 -19.01 24.22 15.70
C GLY A 405 -20.35 24.94 15.64
N SER A 406 -21.26 24.51 14.73
CA SER A 406 -22.62 25.08 14.63
C SER A 406 -23.49 24.76 15.85
N ASP A 407 -23.48 23.50 16.28
CA ASP A 407 -24.42 22.99 17.28
C ASP A 407 -23.75 22.49 18.56
N ARG A 408 -22.45 22.25 18.49
CA ARG A 408 -21.65 21.71 19.61
C ARG A 408 -20.22 22.19 19.54
N SER A 409 -19.52 22.06 20.67
CA SER A 409 -18.08 22.30 20.75
C SER A 409 -17.32 20.99 20.84
N LEU A 410 -16.10 21.00 20.35
CA LEU A 410 -15.13 19.92 20.44
C LEU A 410 -14.01 20.38 21.38
N GLU A 411 -13.72 19.62 22.42
CA GLU A 411 -12.60 19.88 23.33
C GLU A 411 -11.50 18.87 23.09
N ILE A 412 -10.28 19.39 22.84
CA ILE A 412 -9.05 18.62 22.67
C ILE A 412 -8.15 18.91 23.86
N GLN A 413 -7.65 17.87 24.50
CA GLN A 413 -6.72 17.95 25.62
C GLN A 413 -5.38 17.32 25.28
N ALA A 414 -4.31 17.93 25.76
CA ALA A 414 -2.96 17.38 25.70
C ALA A 414 -2.47 16.99 27.09
N ASP A 415 -1.67 15.92 27.18
CA ASP A 415 -1.03 15.45 28.38
C ASP A 415 0.35 14.89 27.98
N ASP A 416 1.40 15.64 28.26
CA ASP A 416 2.75 15.44 27.72
C ASP A 416 2.73 15.32 26.19
N ASP A 417 3.09 14.16 25.64
CA ASP A 417 3.08 13.83 24.22
C ASP A 417 1.81 13.10 23.77
N ARG A 418 0.73 13.14 24.55
CA ARG A 418 -0.54 12.47 24.28
C ARG A 418 -1.63 13.46 23.96
N LEU A 419 -2.50 13.09 23.04
CA LEU A 419 -3.63 13.90 22.61
C LEU A 419 -4.94 13.15 22.83
N PHE A 420 -5.97 13.87 23.29
CA PHE A 420 -7.27 13.31 23.61
C PHE A 420 -8.39 14.20 23.09
N VAL A 421 -9.47 13.59 22.63
CA VAL A 421 -10.73 14.28 22.42
C VAL A 421 -11.68 13.97 23.58
N MET A 422 -12.35 15.01 24.10
CA MET A 422 -13.36 14.83 25.13
C MET A 422 -14.68 14.37 24.51
N HIS A 423 -15.25 13.27 25.00
CA HIS A 423 -16.53 12.75 24.56
C HIS A 423 -17.31 12.19 25.75
N ASP A 424 -18.51 12.69 25.95
CA ASP A 424 -19.38 12.31 27.09
C ASP A 424 -18.67 12.33 28.45
N GLY A 425 -17.84 13.36 28.67
CA GLY A 425 -17.06 13.53 29.90
C GLY A 425 -15.82 12.63 30.04
N ALA A 426 -15.53 11.79 29.05
CA ALA A 426 -14.37 10.91 29.05
C ALA A 426 -13.27 11.42 28.10
N ARG A 427 -12.00 11.16 28.46
CA ARG A 427 -10.84 11.38 27.59
C ARG A 427 -10.70 10.19 26.63
N VAL A 428 -10.88 10.41 25.33
CA VAL A 428 -10.68 9.41 24.28
C VAL A 428 -9.33 9.65 23.61
N PRO A 429 -8.38 8.70 23.64
CA PRO A 429 -7.07 8.88 23.02
C PRO A 429 -7.17 9.08 21.51
N LEU A 430 -6.33 9.96 20.99
CA LEU A 430 -6.10 10.16 19.56
C LEU A 430 -4.78 9.52 19.15
N GLU A 431 -4.79 8.82 18.02
CA GLU A 431 -3.59 8.29 17.38
C GLU A 431 -3.34 9.04 16.07
N ARG A 432 -2.07 9.41 15.82
CA ARG A 432 -1.69 10.06 14.58
C ARG A 432 -1.78 9.12 13.39
N LEU A 433 -2.17 9.66 12.26
CA LEU A 433 -2.07 9.03 10.96
C LEU A 433 -0.75 9.39 10.27
N SER A 434 -0.48 8.76 9.13
CA SER A 434 0.73 9.01 8.34
C SER A 434 0.84 10.45 7.80
N LYS A 435 -0.29 11.10 7.52
CA LYS A 435 -0.31 12.51 7.13
C LYS A 435 -0.34 13.39 8.36
N GLN A 436 0.45 14.46 8.35
CA GLN A 436 0.50 15.45 9.42
C GLN A 436 -0.90 16.00 9.74
N ASP A 437 -1.10 16.40 10.98
CA ASP A 437 -2.32 17.04 11.50
C ASP A 437 -3.59 16.17 11.35
N ARG A 438 -3.44 14.85 11.22
CA ARG A 438 -4.55 13.91 11.11
C ARG A 438 -4.47 12.83 12.18
N PHE A 439 -5.60 12.65 12.88
CA PHE A 439 -5.70 11.73 14.01
C PHE A 439 -6.97 10.90 13.93
N ILE A 440 -6.96 9.75 14.57
CA ILE A 440 -8.13 8.89 14.74
C ILE A 440 -8.38 8.66 16.23
N ALA A 441 -9.66 8.54 16.59
CA ALA A 441 -10.08 8.26 17.96
C ALA A 441 -10.41 6.77 18.13
N ARG A 442 -9.99 6.19 19.26
CA ARG A 442 -10.35 4.81 19.64
C ARG A 442 -11.71 4.75 20.32
N HIS A 443 -12.76 5.18 19.65
CA HIS A 443 -14.10 5.15 20.20
C HIS A 443 -15.14 5.00 19.09
N HIS A 444 -16.09 4.07 19.25
CA HIS A 444 -17.07 3.72 18.22
C HIS A 444 -17.95 4.89 17.75
N ALA A 445 -18.18 5.91 18.58
CA ALA A 445 -18.91 7.11 18.19
C ALA A 445 -18.05 8.10 17.38
N LEU A 446 -16.71 7.97 17.42
CA LEU A 446 -15.76 8.93 16.85
C LEU A 446 -14.83 8.31 15.80
N ASP A 447 -14.93 6.99 15.55
CA ASP A 447 -14.02 6.26 14.66
C ASP A 447 -14.39 6.35 13.17
N ARG A 448 -15.52 6.99 12.83
CA ARG A 448 -16.05 7.04 11.45
C ARG A 448 -15.18 7.88 10.51
N PHE A 449 -14.58 8.94 11.03
CA PHE A 449 -13.73 9.87 10.27
C PHE A 449 -12.45 10.18 11.05
N ALA A 450 -11.41 10.59 10.31
CA ALA A 450 -10.25 11.19 10.92
C ALA A 450 -10.58 12.63 11.41
N PHE A 451 -9.95 13.03 12.50
CA PHE A 451 -9.85 14.43 12.90
C PHE A 451 -8.74 15.07 12.06
N VAL A 452 -9.08 16.11 11.33
CA VAL A 452 -8.16 16.85 10.46
C VAL A 452 -8.02 18.27 11.00
N PHE A 453 -6.86 18.57 11.56
CA PHE A 453 -6.57 19.90 12.08
C PHE A 453 -6.09 20.82 10.96
N GLY A 454 -6.58 22.07 10.99
CA GLY A 454 -6.17 23.11 10.06
C GLY A 454 -5.35 24.17 10.79
N ARG A 455 -4.29 24.60 10.12
CA ARG A 455 -3.38 25.64 10.60
C ARG A 455 -3.76 26.99 10.04
N LYS A 456 -3.37 28.05 10.75
CA LYS A 456 -3.61 29.45 10.33
C LYS A 456 -2.94 29.74 8.99
N ASP A 457 -1.73 29.21 8.78
CA ASP A 457 -1.01 29.20 7.52
C ASP A 457 -0.75 27.74 7.14
N SER A 458 -1.40 27.28 6.07
CA SER A 458 -1.30 25.90 5.59
C SER A 458 0.08 25.56 5.01
N GLU A 459 0.87 26.56 4.63
CA GLU A 459 2.23 26.39 4.09
C GLU A 459 3.30 26.39 5.20
N ALA A 460 2.93 26.82 6.43
CA ALA A 460 3.83 26.88 7.57
C ALA A 460 3.49 25.75 8.57
N PRO A 461 4.26 24.63 8.60
CA PRO A 461 3.95 23.47 9.42
C PRO A 461 3.96 23.71 10.94
N ASP A 462 4.54 24.82 11.40
CA ASP A 462 4.61 25.21 12.81
C ASP A 462 3.62 26.36 13.14
N SER A 463 2.77 26.78 12.21
CA SER A 463 1.77 27.82 12.48
C SER A 463 0.67 27.29 13.40
N ALA A 464 -0.02 28.20 14.11
CA ALA A 464 -1.02 27.85 15.11
C ALA A 464 -2.18 27.02 14.53
N ILE A 465 -2.64 26.03 15.27
CA ILE A 465 -3.87 25.29 14.98
C ILE A 465 -5.05 26.20 15.26
N VAL A 466 -5.94 26.38 14.28
CA VAL A 466 -7.11 27.28 14.39
C VAL A 466 -8.44 26.57 14.14
N GLU A 467 -8.43 25.41 13.54
CA GLU A 467 -9.65 24.66 13.20
C GLU A 467 -9.43 23.16 13.26
N VAL A 468 -10.53 22.40 13.31
CA VAL A 468 -10.55 20.94 13.19
C VAL A 468 -11.81 20.50 12.47
N SER A 469 -11.68 19.53 11.57
CA SER A 469 -12.78 18.88 10.87
C SER A 469 -12.91 17.42 11.28
N TRP A 470 -14.14 16.91 11.35
CA TRP A 470 -14.45 15.50 11.54
C TRP A 470 -15.56 15.10 10.57
N GLY A 471 -15.19 14.52 9.44
CA GLY A 471 -16.10 14.28 8.31
C GLY A 471 -16.66 15.58 7.76
N GLY A 472 -18.00 15.75 7.81
CA GLY A 472 -18.69 16.97 7.40
C GLY A 472 -18.72 18.07 8.46
N ASP A 473 -18.48 17.73 9.72
CA ASP A 473 -18.48 18.68 10.83
C ASP A 473 -17.19 19.49 10.84
N TRP A 474 -17.32 20.80 11.10
CA TRP A 474 -16.22 21.73 11.18
C TRP A 474 -16.31 22.58 12.43
N TYR A 475 -15.17 22.75 13.08
CA TYR A 475 -15.03 23.45 14.34
C TYR A 475 -13.86 24.42 14.27
N ARG A 476 -13.93 25.57 14.94
CA ARG A 476 -12.88 26.59 14.99
C ARG A 476 -12.66 27.11 16.40
N ASN A 477 -11.44 27.52 16.70
CA ASN A 477 -11.14 28.24 17.94
C ASN A 477 -11.28 29.75 17.76
N THR A 478 -11.05 30.51 18.84
CA THR A 478 -11.21 31.96 18.84
C THR A 478 -10.18 32.72 18.01
N THR A 479 -9.10 32.07 17.57
CA THR A 479 -8.05 32.70 16.77
C THR A 479 -8.24 32.47 15.25
N TYR A 480 -9.30 31.74 14.89
CA TYR A 480 -9.66 31.57 13.48
C TYR A 480 -10.18 32.87 12.90
N ASP A 481 -9.59 33.37 11.83
CA ASP A 481 -9.90 34.61 11.15
C ASP A 481 -10.36 34.44 9.68
N GLY A 482 -10.56 33.18 9.25
CA GLY A 482 -11.03 32.86 7.91
C GLY A 482 -12.56 32.97 7.74
N PRO A 483 -13.08 32.60 6.54
CA PRO A 483 -14.53 32.57 6.25
C PRO A 483 -15.29 31.62 7.17
N ILE A 484 -16.50 32.01 7.56
CA ILE A 484 -17.40 31.20 8.39
C ILE A 484 -18.67 30.76 7.67
N GLU A 485 -18.91 31.29 6.48
CA GLU A 485 -20.01 30.90 5.60
C GLU A 485 -19.45 30.34 4.29
N PHE A 486 -19.97 29.22 3.86
CA PHE A 486 -19.50 28.51 2.68
C PHE A 486 -20.68 28.17 1.77
N ASN A 487 -20.66 28.72 0.55
CA ASN A 487 -21.67 28.45 -0.44
C ASN A 487 -21.28 27.22 -1.28
N TYR A 488 -22.25 26.39 -1.61
CA TYR A 488 -22.11 25.27 -2.53
C TYR A 488 -23.43 24.98 -3.27
N PRO A 489 -23.41 24.32 -4.42
CA PRO A 489 -24.61 23.93 -5.14
C PRO A 489 -25.50 23.01 -4.30
N LYS A 490 -26.75 23.38 -4.06
CA LYS A 490 -27.70 22.59 -3.25
C LYS A 490 -27.88 21.16 -3.75
N ALA A 491 -27.69 20.93 -5.06
CA ALA A 491 -27.72 19.60 -5.66
C ALA A 491 -26.71 18.62 -5.04
N TRP A 492 -25.59 19.12 -4.49
CA TRP A 492 -24.57 18.29 -3.87
C TRP A 492 -25.05 17.54 -2.62
N ASN A 493 -26.13 18.04 -1.96
CA ASN A 493 -26.75 17.32 -0.86
C ASN A 493 -27.23 15.92 -1.24
N SER A 494 -27.60 15.71 -2.51
CA SER A 494 -27.99 14.39 -3.03
C SER A 494 -26.81 13.40 -3.07
N TYR A 495 -25.58 13.88 -3.16
CA TYR A 495 -24.36 13.09 -3.27
C TYR A 495 -23.84 12.62 -1.91
N VAL A 496 -24.14 13.36 -0.84
CA VAL A 496 -23.69 13.02 0.53
C VAL A 496 -24.21 11.65 0.91
N GLY A 497 -23.29 10.75 1.33
CA GLY A 497 -23.65 9.39 1.70
C GLY A 497 -22.47 8.45 1.82
N HIS A 498 -22.77 7.21 2.21
CA HIS A 498 -21.83 6.11 2.26
C HIS A 498 -22.02 5.22 1.03
N TYR A 499 -20.94 4.94 0.30
CA TYR A 499 -20.93 4.14 -0.91
C TYR A 499 -19.95 2.99 -0.75
N ARG A 500 -20.34 1.82 -1.23
CA ARG A 500 -19.56 0.59 -1.10
C ARG A 500 -19.56 -0.22 -2.39
N ASN A 501 -18.46 -0.92 -2.64
CA ASN A 501 -18.37 -1.99 -3.61
C ASN A 501 -18.13 -3.31 -2.87
N GLU A 502 -18.67 -4.41 -3.38
CA GLU A 502 -18.42 -5.75 -2.81
C GLU A 502 -17.02 -6.29 -3.14
N ASN A 503 -16.34 -5.71 -4.12
CA ASN A 503 -14.95 -6.01 -4.40
C ASN A 503 -14.07 -5.42 -3.26
N PRO A 504 -13.33 -6.23 -2.51
CA PRO A 504 -12.53 -5.76 -1.37
C PRO A 504 -11.42 -4.78 -1.74
N TRP A 505 -11.07 -4.66 -3.02
CA TRP A 505 -10.12 -3.65 -3.51
C TRP A 505 -10.67 -2.23 -3.52
N PHE A 506 -11.98 -2.08 -3.75
CA PHE A 506 -12.62 -0.77 -3.76
C PHE A 506 -13.03 -0.31 -2.36
N GLY A 507 -13.34 -1.28 -1.49
CA GLY A 507 -13.81 -1.00 -0.15
C GLY A 507 -15.06 -0.13 -0.14
N SER A 508 -15.00 0.93 0.65
CA SER A 508 -16.07 1.92 0.79
C SER A 508 -15.50 3.33 0.90
N LEU A 509 -16.33 4.31 0.59
CA LEU A 509 -16.01 5.73 0.80
C LEU A 509 -17.27 6.50 1.22
N ARG A 510 -17.06 7.61 1.92
CA ARG A 510 -18.14 8.51 2.32
C ARG A 510 -17.95 9.85 1.64
N ILE A 511 -19.00 10.31 0.98
CA ILE A 511 -19.05 11.67 0.46
C ILE A 511 -19.67 12.56 1.54
N VAL A 512 -18.97 13.60 1.89
CA VAL A 512 -19.43 14.64 2.83
C VAL A 512 -19.23 16.02 2.23
N ILE A 513 -19.92 17.00 2.77
CA ILE A 513 -19.67 18.41 2.46
C ILE A 513 -18.98 19.03 3.67
N ASN A 514 -17.80 19.60 3.47
CA ASN A 514 -17.06 20.29 4.50
C ASN A 514 -16.57 21.63 3.92
N LYS A 515 -16.85 22.73 4.62
CA LYS A 515 -16.48 24.10 4.21
C LYS A 515 -16.85 24.40 2.74
N GLY A 516 -18.09 24.00 2.33
CA GLY A 516 -18.59 24.20 0.98
C GLY A 516 -17.96 23.34 -0.13
N ARG A 517 -17.17 22.35 0.22
CA ARG A 517 -16.53 21.42 -0.73
C ARG A 517 -17.05 20.00 -0.55
N LEU A 518 -17.23 19.30 -1.63
CA LEU A 518 -17.37 17.84 -1.59
C LEU A 518 -16.03 17.20 -1.23
N MET A 519 -16.06 16.26 -0.30
CA MET A 519 -14.90 15.56 0.20
C MET A 519 -15.15 14.05 0.25
N ILE A 520 -14.12 13.25 -0.05
CA ILE A 520 -14.10 11.82 0.28
C ILE A 520 -13.58 11.67 1.71
N ASP A 521 -14.34 10.98 2.55
CA ASP A 521 -14.01 10.65 3.95
C ASP A 521 -13.55 11.87 4.79
N GLY A 522 -14.00 13.07 4.40
CA GLY A 522 -13.62 14.32 5.04
C GLY A 522 -12.15 14.74 4.87
N THR A 523 -11.39 14.02 4.05
CA THR A 523 -9.93 14.21 3.92
C THR A 523 -9.45 14.55 2.52
N MET A 524 -10.18 14.17 1.48
CA MET A 524 -9.79 14.36 0.09
C MET A 524 -10.81 15.25 -0.63
N PRO A 525 -10.43 16.45 -1.07
CA PRO A 525 -11.33 17.35 -1.76
C PRO A 525 -11.61 16.87 -3.20
N LEU A 526 -12.82 17.16 -3.65
CA LEU A 526 -13.27 16.94 -5.01
C LEU A 526 -13.44 18.30 -5.72
N GLU A 527 -12.93 18.41 -6.94
CA GLU A 527 -13.12 19.59 -7.79
C GLU A 527 -13.97 19.26 -9.01
N THR A 528 -14.88 20.16 -9.37
CA THR A 528 -15.75 20.01 -10.53
C THR A 528 -14.95 20.10 -11.83
N ASP A 529 -15.21 19.17 -12.75
CA ASP A 529 -14.66 19.14 -14.12
C ASP A 529 -15.78 18.69 -15.08
N GLY A 530 -16.56 19.64 -15.55
CA GLY A 530 -17.76 19.34 -16.34
C GLY A 530 -18.80 18.56 -15.51
N ASP A 531 -19.14 17.35 -15.96
CA ASP A 531 -20.03 16.41 -15.27
C ASP A 531 -19.29 15.44 -14.33
N LEU A 532 -17.97 15.58 -14.21
CA LEU A 532 -17.09 14.81 -13.37
C LEU A 532 -16.61 15.63 -12.17
N PHE A 533 -16.07 14.93 -11.19
CA PHE A 533 -15.33 15.49 -10.07
C PHE A 533 -13.94 14.87 -10.03
N ARG A 534 -12.89 15.68 -10.09
CA ARG A 534 -11.49 15.25 -9.97
C ARG A 534 -11.08 15.11 -8.53
N LEU A 535 -10.32 14.07 -8.23
CA LEU A 535 -9.65 13.91 -6.95
C LEU A 535 -8.44 14.84 -6.90
N ARG A 536 -8.33 15.64 -5.83
CA ARG A 536 -7.27 16.67 -5.69
C ARG A 536 -6.44 16.46 -4.45
N ASP A 537 -6.00 15.25 -4.21
CA ASP A 537 -4.90 14.94 -3.28
C ASP A 537 -3.53 15.32 -3.88
N SER A 538 -3.43 15.40 -5.19
CA SER A 538 -2.31 15.92 -5.97
C SER A 538 -2.83 16.65 -7.21
N PRO A 539 -2.20 17.76 -7.65
CA PRO A 539 -2.54 18.43 -8.91
C PRO A 539 -2.47 17.52 -10.15
N ARG A 540 -1.69 16.44 -10.05
CA ARG A 540 -1.45 15.47 -11.12
C ARG A 540 -2.37 14.25 -11.06
N ASN A 541 -3.24 14.15 -10.06
CA ASN A 541 -4.18 13.04 -9.96
C ASN A 541 -5.20 13.12 -11.10
N THR A 542 -5.31 12.04 -11.87
CA THR A 542 -6.20 11.92 -13.02
C THR A 542 -7.51 11.23 -12.67
N ASP A 543 -7.65 10.73 -11.45
CA ASP A 543 -8.82 10.01 -11.00
C ASP A 543 -10.03 10.93 -10.87
N TRP A 544 -11.19 10.33 -11.11
CA TRP A 544 -12.44 11.07 -11.17
C TRP A 544 -13.59 10.30 -10.53
N ILE A 545 -14.59 11.06 -10.11
CA ILE A 545 -15.90 10.55 -9.66
C ILE A 545 -16.99 11.09 -10.58
N ARG A 546 -17.97 10.24 -10.88
CA ARG A 546 -19.24 10.62 -11.45
C ARG A 546 -20.37 10.11 -10.56
N PHE A 547 -21.31 11.00 -10.22
CA PHE A 547 -22.52 10.64 -9.49
C PHE A 547 -23.64 10.33 -10.48
N GLY A 548 -24.37 9.25 -10.22
CA GLY A 548 -25.45 8.80 -11.10
C GLY A 548 -26.62 8.16 -10.33
N ALA A 549 -27.66 7.77 -11.08
CA ALA A 549 -28.84 7.10 -10.55
C ALA A 549 -29.46 7.86 -9.34
N ILE A 550 -29.90 9.11 -9.55
CA ILE A 550 -30.57 9.89 -8.51
C ILE A 550 -32.00 9.34 -8.32
N VAL A 551 -32.29 8.80 -7.14
CA VAL A 551 -33.60 8.26 -6.75
C VAL A 551 -34.07 8.96 -5.47
N ASN A 552 -35.25 9.55 -5.50
CA ASN A 552 -35.83 10.29 -4.37
C ASN A 552 -34.87 11.33 -3.76
N GLY A 553 -34.18 12.08 -4.62
CA GLY A 553 -33.21 13.11 -4.22
C GLY A 553 -31.91 12.59 -3.63
N ARG A 554 -31.61 11.29 -3.78
CA ARG A 554 -30.36 10.66 -3.30
C ARG A 554 -29.63 9.99 -4.46
N CYS A 555 -28.35 10.22 -4.57
CA CYS A 555 -27.48 9.50 -5.49
C CYS A 555 -27.32 8.05 -5.01
N MET A 556 -27.65 7.09 -5.85
CA MET A 556 -27.57 5.66 -5.53
C MET A 556 -26.30 5.00 -6.05
N GLN A 557 -25.67 5.58 -7.07
CA GLN A 557 -24.48 5.07 -7.71
C GLN A 557 -23.41 6.15 -7.80
N LEU A 558 -22.20 5.77 -7.49
CA LEU A 558 -20.99 6.57 -7.68
C LEU A 558 -20.02 5.75 -8.51
N LYS A 559 -19.48 6.33 -9.58
CA LYS A 559 -18.39 5.73 -10.36
C LYS A 559 -17.08 6.40 -9.97
N LEU A 560 -16.06 5.60 -9.58
CA LEU A 560 -14.71 6.05 -9.30
C LEU A 560 -13.79 5.48 -10.38
N SER A 561 -13.31 6.33 -11.29
CA SER A 561 -12.39 5.94 -12.38
C SER A 561 -12.82 4.65 -13.10
N GLY A 562 -14.16 4.47 -13.33
CA GLY A 562 -14.75 3.31 -14.00
C GLY A 562 -15.28 2.21 -13.08
N GLY A 563 -14.93 2.21 -11.78
CA GLY A 563 -15.49 1.26 -10.82
C GLY A 563 -16.79 1.78 -10.18
N ASP A 564 -17.79 0.91 -10.04
CA ASP A 564 -19.09 1.25 -9.47
C ASP A 564 -19.11 1.06 -7.94
N LEU A 565 -19.57 2.06 -7.22
CA LEU A 565 -19.90 1.98 -5.80
C LEU A 565 -21.39 2.32 -5.61
N TRP A 566 -22.04 1.58 -4.76
CA TRP A 566 -23.47 1.73 -4.50
C TRP A 566 -23.72 2.30 -3.10
N ARG A 567 -24.71 3.18 -3.00
CA ARG A 567 -25.11 3.75 -1.71
C ARG A 567 -25.54 2.65 -0.76
N VAL A 568 -24.91 2.62 0.41
CA VAL A 568 -25.34 1.79 1.53
C VAL A 568 -26.53 2.47 2.20
N ALA A 569 -27.58 1.71 2.50
CA ALA A 569 -28.65 2.23 3.33
C ALA A 569 -28.07 2.66 4.67
N ALA A 570 -28.40 3.88 5.13
CA ALA A 570 -27.97 4.33 6.45
C ALA A 570 -28.54 3.37 7.49
N ALA A 571 -27.62 2.71 8.24
CA ALA A 571 -27.99 2.02 9.45
C ALA A 571 -28.12 3.05 10.58
#